data_2e2241efb6d37ba70cef510937c13c83
#
_entry.id   2e2241efb6d37ba70cef510937c13c83
#
_cell.length_a   1.000
_cell.length_b   1.000
_cell.length_c   1.000
_cell.angle_alpha   90.00
_cell.angle_beta   90.00
_cell.angle_gamma   90.00
#
_symmetry.space_group_name_H-M   'P 1'
#
loop_
_entity.id
_entity.type
_entity.pdbx_description
1 polymer ?
#
loop_
_entity_poly.entity_id
_entity_poly.type
_entity_poly.pdbx_seq_one_letter_code
_entity_poly.pdbx_strand_id
1 'polypeptide(L)'
;MIYLDNAATTYPKPFSVLETVYRANRKYAYNSGRGGYRESVQTAEKIFAVRDCLGRFFHCPEQNIVFTNNCTTAVNTALKGLLKPGDHVLISALEHNAVFRPIYKLAREGRITYDLVPYHPDPDRFLQNIRALEQSNTAMVAMLHASNVFGVVHPLGLVGDYCRRKGWLFVVDAAQSAGILPIDMQAMHISALCAPGHKSLFGTMGTGVLALADGISPDSLTEGGTGSHSFDPQMPPDLPDRLEAGTLNNPGILSLGAGVRFIEKTGRAEIHEYEMRLTRWLYEELAACPGIKLYTPPEHIAVPVLSFNVDDRTSEETAAYLAARQIAVRGGYHCAPCAHRFFGTDKRGTVRVSPGVFTGMNECEYFLNSVKFRE
;
A
#
# COMPACT_ATOMS: atom_id res chain seq x y z
N MET A 1 9.81 -0.66 -24.43
CA MET A 1 10.08 -1.25 -23.09
C MET A 1 8.77 -1.85 -22.59
N ILE A 2 8.77 -3.12 -22.25
CA ILE A 2 7.64 -3.82 -21.62
C ILE A 2 7.73 -3.58 -20.12
N TYR A 3 6.63 -3.12 -19.50
CA TYR A 3 6.64 -2.77 -18.08
C TYR A 3 5.76 -3.73 -17.27
N LEU A 4 6.40 -4.58 -16.49
CA LEU A 4 5.79 -5.61 -15.63
C LEU A 4 6.20 -5.45 -14.15
N ASP A 5 6.46 -4.21 -13.70
CA ASP A 5 6.79 -3.88 -12.30
C ASP A 5 5.75 -2.92 -11.68
N ASN A 6 4.45 -3.12 -11.98
CA ASN A 6 3.38 -2.25 -11.48
C ASN A 6 3.21 -2.30 -9.95
N ALA A 7 3.62 -3.37 -9.29
CA ALA A 7 3.64 -3.45 -7.82
C ALA A 7 4.68 -2.52 -7.17
N ALA A 8 5.67 -2.01 -7.91
CA ALA A 8 6.56 -0.94 -7.45
C ALA A 8 5.92 0.44 -7.63
N THR A 9 5.41 0.74 -8.83
CA THR A 9 4.61 1.92 -9.18
C THR A 9 3.85 1.63 -10.46
N THR A 10 2.62 2.09 -10.62
CA THR A 10 1.88 1.91 -11.88
C THR A 10 2.46 2.77 -13.00
N TYR A 11 2.63 2.15 -14.18
CA TYR A 11 3.09 2.82 -15.40
C TYR A 11 2.50 2.12 -16.65
N PRO A 12 2.03 2.90 -17.65
CA PRO A 12 1.89 4.37 -17.63
C PRO A 12 0.79 4.84 -16.68
N LYS A 13 0.74 6.14 -16.39
CA LYS A 13 -0.37 6.75 -15.68
C LYS A 13 -1.53 7.03 -16.65
N PRO A 14 -2.81 6.95 -16.19
CA PRO A 14 -3.94 7.38 -16.99
C PRO A 14 -3.75 8.82 -17.50
N PHE A 15 -4.18 9.10 -18.73
CA PHE A 15 -4.05 10.43 -19.32
C PHE A 15 -4.70 11.52 -18.45
N SER A 16 -5.86 11.24 -17.84
CA SER A 16 -6.56 12.15 -16.93
C SER A 16 -5.72 12.56 -15.71
N VAL A 17 -4.86 11.66 -15.23
CA VAL A 17 -3.93 11.92 -14.12
C VAL A 17 -2.83 12.88 -14.58
N LEU A 18 -2.20 12.60 -15.73
CA LEU A 18 -1.14 13.47 -16.29
C LEU A 18 -1.67 14.86 -16.63
N GLU A 19 -2.85 14.94 -17.24
CA GLU A 19 -3.53 16.21 -17.54
C GLU A 19 -3.84 16.99 -16.25
N THR A 20 -4.27 16.30 -15.19
CA THR A 20 -4.54 16.92 -13.90
C THR A 20 -3.29 17.54 -13.29
N VAL A 21 -2.15 16.86 -13.33
CA VAL A 21 -0.86 17.39 -12.85
C VAL A 21 -0.47 18.66 -13.63
N TYR A 22 -0.58 18.60 -14.96
CA TYR A 22 -0.29 19.76 -15.81
C TYR A 22 -1.18 20.95 -15.46
N ARG A 23 -2.50 20.74 -15.36
CA ARG A 23 -3.47 21.78 -14.99
C ARG A 23 -3.24 22.30 -13.58
N ALA A 24 -2.90 21.42 -12.63
CA ALA A 24 -2.64 21.80 -11.24
C ALA A 24 -1.50 22.80 -11.13
N ASN A 25 -0.37 22.52 -11.81
CA ASN A 25 0.77 23.43 -11.81
C ASN A 25 0.50 24.80 -12.49
N ARG A 26 -0.47 24.86 -13.41
CA ARG A 26 -0.82 26.12 -14.09
C ARG A 26 -1.89 26.94 -13.38
N LYS A 27 -2.85 26.26 -12.70
CA LYS A 27 -4.06 26.92 -12.21
C LYS A 27 -4.26 26.81 -10.69
N TYR A 28 -3.60 25.85 -10.02
CA TYR A 28 -3.82 25.52 -8.61
C TYR A 28 -2.50 25.40 -7.82
N ALA A 29 -1.44 26.08 -8.30
CA ALA A 29 -0.15 26.13 -7.62
C ALA A 29 -0.08 27.18 -6.50
N TYR A 30 -1.23 27.55 -5.95
CA TYR A 30 -1.35 28.47 -4.83
C TYR A 30 -1.36 27.72 -3.51
N ASN A 31 -0.85 28.36 -2.45
CA ASN A 31 -0.90 27.75 -1.12
C ASN A 31 -2.38 27.66 -0.65
N SER A 32 -2.85 26.44 -0.46
CA SER A 32 -4.25 26.15 -0.08
C SER A 32 -4.60 26.46 1.37
N GLY A 33 -3.59 26.66 2.24
CA GLY A 33 -3.82 26.80 3.69
C GLY A 33 -3.74 28.22 4.23
N ARG A 34 -3.33 29.25 3.44
CA ARG A 34 -2.90 30.55 4.03
C ARG A 34 -3.35 31.79 3.27
N GLY A 35 -4.09 31.68 2.18
CA GLY A 35 -4.48 32.83 1.37
C GLY A 35 -5.98 33.10 1.43
N GLY A 36 -6.37 34.34 1.77
CA GLY A 36 -7.76 34.81 1.66
C GLY A 36 -8.17 35.22 0.25
N TYR A 37 -7.28 35.10 -0.74
CA TYR A 37 -7.58 35.47 -2.12
C TYR A 37 -8.19 34.28 -2.89
N ARG A 38 -8.93 34.61 -3.95
CA ARG A 38 -9.79 33.69 -4.69
C ARG A 38 -9.10 32.41 -5.13
N GLU A 39 -7.89 32.48 -5.66
CA GLU A 39 -7.15 31.33 -6.20
C GLU A 39 -6.69 30.36 -5.10
N SER A 40 -6.33 30.89 -3.93
CA SER A 40 -6.00 30.09 -2.75
C SER A 40 -7.24 29.31 -2.25
N VAL A 41 -8.39 30.00 -2.14
CA VAL A 41 -9.65 29.36 -1.75
C VAL A 41 -10.07 28.28 -2.74
N GLN A 42 -10.00 28.56 -4.05
CA GLN A 42 -10.30 27.56 -5.07
C GLN A 42 -9.37 26.34 -5.01
N THR A 43 -8.10 26.56 -4.68
CA THR A 43 -7.14 25.46 -4.50
C THR A 43 -7.52 24.62 -3.27
N ALA A 44 -7.87 25.26 -2.15
CA ALA A 44 -8.33 24.57 -0.95
C ALA A 44 -9.61 23.73 -1.21
N GLU A 45 -10.58 24.29 -1.93
CA GLU A 45 -11.79 23.57 -2.35
C GLU A 45 -11.47 22.31 -3.19
N LYS A 46 -10.47 22.40 -4.10
CA LYS A 46 -10.04 21.26 -4.90
C LYS A 46 -9.37 20.19 -4.06
N ILE A 47 -8.54 20.55 -3.10
CA ILE A 47 -7.91 19.62 -2.15
C ILE A 47 -8.99 18.95 -1.28
N PHE A 48 -9.95 19.73 -0.77
CA PHE A 48 -11.07 19.20 0.00
C PHE A 48 -11.90 18.19 -0.81
N ALA A 49 -12.19 18.49 -2.08
CA ALA A 49 -12.90 17.56 -2.96
C ALA A 49 -12.17 16.23 -3.18
N VAL A 50 -10.82 16.21 -3.12
CA VAL A 50 -10.06 14.95 -3.14
C VAL A 50 -10.20 14.22 -1.81
N ARG A 51 -10.21 14.93 -0.69
CA ARG A 51 -10.42 14.36 0.64
C ARG A 51 -11.78 13.67 0.73
N ASP A 52 -12.83 14.36 0.33
CA ASP A 52 -14.20 13.83 0.26
C ASP A 52 -14.28 12.59 -0.67
N CYS A 53 -13.66 12.64 -1.84
CA CYS A 53 -13.58 11.49 -2.76
C CYS A 53 -12.92 10.26 -2.11
N LEU A 54 -11.80 10.45 -1.40
CA LEU A 54 -11.12 9.37 -0.69
C LEU A 54 -11.90 8.88 0.53
N GLY A 55 -12.56 9.78 1.25
CA GLY A 55 -13.46 9.44 2.37
C GLY A 55 -14.56 8.46 1.92
N ARG A 56 -15.24 8.80 0.81
CA ARG A 56 -16.23 7.89 0.20
C ARG A 56 -15.61 6.59 -0.31
N PHE A 57 -14.42 6.66 -0.91
CA PHE A 57 -13.74 5.50 -1.50
C PHE A 57 -13.33 4.46 -0.44
N PHE A 58 -12.95 4.90 0.77
CA PHE A 58 -12.55 4.04 1.89
C PHE A 58 -13.62 3.89 2.98
N HIS A 59 -14.78 4.55 2.83
CA HIS A 59 -15.85 4.59 3.82
C HIS A 59 -15.39 5.13 5.17
N CYS A 60 -14.81 6.32 5.17
CA CYS A 60 -14.46 7.07 6.38
C CYS A 60 -14.78 8.56 6.20
N PRO A 61 -14.93 9.34 7.29
CA PRO A 61 -15.18 10.78 7.20
C PRO A 61 -14.05 11.49 6.47
N GLU A 62 -14.40 12.48 5.65
CA GLU A 62 -13.44 13.24 4.85
C GLU A 62 -12.41 14.00 5.70
N GLN A 63 -12.79 14.51 6.87
CA GLN A 63 -11.88 15.18 7.80
C GLN A 63 -10.81 14.23 8.36
N ASN A 64 -11.05 12.92 8.34
CA ASN A 64 -10.15 11.88 8.83
C ASN A 64 -9.19 11.37 7.72
N ILE A 65 -9.27 11.92 6.52
CA ILE A 65 -8.29 11.69 5.46
C ILE A 65 -7.12 12.64 5.63
N VAL A 66 -5.93 12.11 5.82
CA VAL A 66 -4.67 12.85 5.96
C VAL A 66 -3.77 12.55 4.77
N PHE A 67 -3.29 13.59 4.10
CA PHE A 67 -2.31 13.44 3.01
C PHE A 67 -0.91 13.32 3.57
N THR A 68 -0.16 12.36 3.04
CA THR A 68 1.23 12.12 3.40
C THR A 68 2.11 12.09 2.15
N ASN A 69 3.43 12.14 2.31
CA ASN A 69 4.35 12.07 1.18
C ASN A 69 4.43 10.67 0.53
N ASN A 70 4.05 9.63 1.26
CA ASN A 70 4.05 8.23 0.82
C ASN A 70 3.41 7.33 1.90
N CYS A 71 3.16 6.07 1.57
CA CYS A 71 2.62 5.08 2.50
C CYS A 71 3.51 4.86 3.73
N THR A 72 4.83 4.89 3.58
CA THR A 72 5.77 4.71 4.70
C THR A 72 5.58 5.79 5.76
N THR A 73 5.36 7.04 5.35
CA THR A 73 5.04 8.13 6.27
C THR A 73 3.69 7.88 6.95
N ALA A 74 2.65 7.49 6.20
CA ALA A 74 1.34 7.16 6.76
C ALA A 74 1.43 6.06 7.82
N VAL A 75 2.12 4.95 7.52
CA VAL A 75 2.35 3.84 8.46
C VAL A 75 3.12 4.29 9.70
N ASN A 76 4.20 5.06 9.53
CA ASN A 76 4.96 5.56 10.69
C ASN A 76 4.14 6.49 11.57
N THR A 77 3.30 7.37 10.97
CA THR A 77 2.38 8.24 11.73
C THR A 77 1.39 7.40 12.53
N ALA A 78 0.73 6.42 11.89
CA ALA A 78 -0.21 5.54 12.59
C ALA A 78 0.47 4.76 13.71
N LEU A 79 1.56 4.04 13.43
CA LEU A 79 2.19 3.17 14.42
C LEU A 79 2.81 3.96 15.59
N LYS A 80 3.59 4.99 15.29
CA LYS A 80 4.28 5.75 16.35
C LYS A 80 3.37 6.68 17.13
N GLY A 81 2.31 7.20 16.46
CA GLY A 81 1.36 8.10 17.10
C GLY A 81 0.28 7.40 17.92
N LEU A 82 0.03 6.10 17.68
CA LEU A 82 -1.00 5.35 18.39
C LEU A 82 -0.46 4.43 19.48
N LEU A 83 0.77 3.90 19.31
CA LEU A 83 1.38 2.97 20.26
C LEU A 83 1.92 3.67 21.50
N LYS A 84 1.65 3.09 22.66
CA LYS A 84 2.09 3.57 23.96
C LYS A 84 3.19 2.68 24.55
N PRO A 85 4.02 3.21 25.46
CA PRO A 85 4.97 2.39 26.20
C PRO A 85 4.27 1.22 26.94
N GLY A 86 4.82 0.03 26.76
CA GLY A 86 4.29 -1.20 27.35
C GLY A 86 3.30 -1.97 26.47
N ASP A 87 2.88 -1.42 25.33
CA ASP A 87 1.98 -2.11 24.40
C ASP A 87 2.65 -3.35 23.78
N HIS A 88 1.83 -4.37 23.53
CA HIS A 88 2.18 -5.50 22.69
C HIS A 88 1.46 -5.37 21.32
N VAL A 89 2.18 -5.68 20.23
CA VAL A 89 1.69 -5.53 18.86
C VAL A 89 1.82 -6.85 18.10
N LEU A 90 0.76 -7.27 17.45
CA LEU A 90 0.79 -8.39 16.52
C LEU A 90 0.96 -7.84 15.09
N ILE A 91 1.98 -8.29 14.38
CA ILE A 91 2.21 -7.96 12.96
C ILE A 91 2.28 -9.24 12.13
N SER A 92 1.92 -9.18 10.84
CA SER A 92 2.00 -10.39 10.02
C SER A 92 3.45 -10.79 9.70
N ALA A 93 3.68 -12.09 9.47
CA ALA A 93 4.97 -12.59 9.01
C ALA A 93 5.30 -12.17 7.55
N LEU A 94 4.38 -11.46 6.87
CA LEU A 94 4.57 -11.06 5.47
C LEU A 94 4.88 -9.55 5.30
N GLU A 95 5.11 -8.83 6.40
CA GLU A 95 5.20 -7.38 6.41
C GLU A 95 6.28 -6.78 5.51
N HIS A 96 5.89 -5.68 4.87
CA HIS A 96 6.84 -4.78 4.23
C HIS A 96 7.66 -4.02 5.30
N ASN A 97 8.88 -3.61 4.94
CA ASN A 97 9.75 -2.82 5.82
C ASN A 97 9.12 -1.51 6.34
N ALA A 98 8.08 -1.00 5.70
CA ALA A 98 7.34 0.19 6.17
C ALA A 98 6.66 -0.06 7.53
N VAL A 99 6.19 -1.29 7.79
CA VAL A 99 5.63 -1.74 9.07
C VAL A 99 6.71 -2.34 9.96
N PHE A 100 7.51 -3.28 9.44
CA PHE A 100 8.45 -4.04 10.24
C PHE A 100 9.54 -3.17 10.90
N ARG A 101 10.13 -2.23 10.17
CA ARG A 101 11.24 -1.41 10.70
C ARG A 101 10.84 -0.48 11.85
N PRO A 102 9.72 0.27 11.79
CA PRO A 102 9.29 1.08 12.93
C PRO A 102 8.92 0.23 14.15
N ILE A 103 8.24 -0.91 13.99
CA ILE A 103 7.92 -1.83 15.07
C ILE A 103 9.21 -2.38 15.70
N TYR A 104 10.15 -2.89 14.89
CA TYR A 104 11.44 -3.36 15.38
C TYR A 104 12.22 -2.29 16.13
N LYS A 105 12.20 -1.03 15.63
CA LYS A 105 12.84 0.09 16.31
C LYS A 105 12.23 0.35 17.70
N LEU A 106 10.92 0.45 17.78
CA LEU A 106 10.21 0.69 19.05
C LEU A 106 10.44 -0.44 20.07
N ALA A 107 10.47 -1.70 19.61
CA ALA A 107 10.76 -2.84 20.45
C ALA A 107 12.22 -2.85 20.95
N ARG A 108 13.19 -2.55 20.07
CA ARG A 108 14.61 -2.43 20.46
C ARG A 108 14.85 -1.31 21.46
N GLU A 109 14.05 -0.25 21.41
CA GLU A 109 14.07 0.86 22.40
C GLU A 109 13.35 0.51 23.71
N GLY A 110 12.81 -0.71 23.83
CA GLY A 110 12.08 -1.16 25.03
C GLY A 110 10.72 -0.49 25.23
N ARG A 111 10.18 0.16 24.18
CA ARG A 111 8.90 0.87 24.27
C ARG A 111 7.71 -0.06 24.12
N ILE A 112 7.82 -1.08 23.28
CA ILE A 112 6.76 -2.05 22.99
C ILE A 112 7.35 -3.47 22.92
N THR A 113 6.48 -4.47 22.88
CA THR A 113 6.81 -5.84 22.43
C THR A 113 6.01 -6.18 21.18
N TYR A 114 6.45 -7.20 20.40
CA TYR A 114 5.70 -7.65 19.23
C TYR A 114 5.93 -9.12 18.94
N ASP A 115 4.94 -9.73 18.28
CA ASP A 115 5.03 -11.07 17.71
C ASP A 115 4.67 -11.07 16.22
N LEU A 116 5.28 -12.02 15.48
CA LEU A 116 5.02 -12.26 14.07
C LEU A 116 3.94 -13.34 13.92
N VAL A 117 2.78 -12.96 13.41
CA VAL A 117 1.67 -13.86 13.14
C VAL A 117 1.97 -14.64 11.85
N PRO A 118 2.14 -15.98 11.89
CA PRO A 118 2.36 -16.79 10.70
C PRO A 118 1.17 -16.67 9.74
N TYR A 119 1.45 -16.49 8.45
CA TYR A 119 0.41 -16.50 7.42
C TYR A 119 -0.22 -17.91 7.30
N HIS A 120 -1.53 -17.93 7.05
CA HIS A 120 -2.24 -19.14 6.64
C HIS A 120 -3.30 -18.76 5.59
N PRO A 121 -3.46 -19.53 4.48
CA PRO A 121 -4.45 -19.23 3.45
C PRO A 121 -5.91 -19.42 3.94
N ASP A 122 -6.13 -20.33 4.88
CA ASP A 122 -7.42 -20.51 5.55
C ASP A 122 -7.60 -19.38 6.59
N PRO A 123 -8.68 -18.55 6.47
CA PRO A 123 -8.91 -17.42 7.35
C PRO A 123 -9.06 -17.78 8.84
N ASP A 124 -9.72 -18.90 9.14
CA ASP A 124 -9.98 -19.33 10.52
C ASP A 124 -8.68 -19.78 11.20
N ARG A 125 -7.83 -20.49 10.48
CA ARG A 125 -6.49 -20.86 10.98
C ARG A 125 -5.60 -19.63 11.15
N PHE A 126 -5.69 -18.66 10.24
CA PHE A 126 -4.96 -17.40 10.41
C PHE A 126 -5.42 -16.67 11.69
N LEU A 127 -6.73 -16.63 11.97
CA LEU A 127 -7.25 -16.07 13.22
C LEU A 127 -6.81 -16.88 14.45
N GLN A 128 -6.69 -18.21 14.35
CA GLN A 128 -6.13 -19.05 15.42
C GLN A 128 -4.67 -18.67 15.71
N ASN A 129 -3.86 -18.38 14.69
CA ASN A 129 -2.48 -17.90 14.88
C ASN A 129 -2.43 -16.56 15.63
N ILE A 130 -3.35 -15.64 15.34
CA ILE A 130 -3.48 -14.37 16.10
C ILE A 130 -3.81 -14.67 17.57
N ARG A 131 -4.79 -15.54 17.83
CA ARG A 131 -5.21 -15.90 19.20
C ARG A 131 -4.09 -16.58 20.02
N ALA A 132 -3.27 -17.39 19.35
CA ALA A 132 -2.17 -18.08 20.03
C ALA A 132 -1.05 -17.16 20.51
N LEU A 133 -0.96 -15.96 19.95
CA LEU A 133 0.09 -14.97 20.24
C LEU A 133 -0.44 -13.78 21.06
N GLU A 134 -1.74 -13.74 21.38
CA GLU A 134 -2.29 -12.63 22.17
C GLU A 134 -1.74 -12.61 23.61
N GLN A 135 -1.51 -11.41 24.12
CA GLN A 135 -1.04 -11.14 25.46
C GLN A 135 -2.02 -10.21 26.17
N SER A 136 -1.93 -10.12 27.50
CA SER A 136 -2.83 -9.25 28.29
C SER A 136 -2.69 -7.76 27.95
N ASN A 137 -1.53 -7.36 27.45
CA ASN A 137 -1.20 -6.00 27.01
C ASN A 137 -1.22 -5.83 25.49
N THR A 138 -1.80 -6.77 24.72
CA THR A 138 -1.99 -6.61 23.27
C THR A 138 -2.91 -5.42 23.03
N ALA A 139 -2.40 -4.43 22.30
CA ALA A 139 -3.10 -3.17 22.03
C ALA A 139 -3.40 -2.97 20.52
N MET A 140 -2.65 -3.64 19.64
CA MET A 140 -2.76 -3.41 18.20
C MET A 140 -2.47 -4.66 17.39
N VAL A 141 -3.19 -4.79 16.28
CA VAL A 141 -2.80 -5.61 15.14
C VAL A 141 -2.43 -4.68 14.00
N ALA A 142 -1.22 -4.82 13.43
CA ALA A 142 -0.80 -4.07 12.27
C ALA A 142 -0.38 -5.03 11.16
N MET A 143 -1.03 -4.95 9.98
CA MET A 143 -0.73 -5.88 8.90
C MET A 143 -0.94 -5.28 7.52
N LEU A 144 -0.17 -5.78 6.54
CA LEU A 144 -0.48 -5.52 5.14
C LEU A 144 -1.76 -6.28 4.73
N HIS A 145 -2.57 -5.68 3.85
CA HIS A 145 -3.71 -6.39 3.26
C HIS A 145 -3.27 -7.42 2.23
N ALA A 146 -2.37 -7.03 1.33
CA ALA A 146 -1.89 -7.91 0.26
C ALA A 146 -0.35 -7.90 0.20
N SER A 147 0.24 -9.08 0.03
CA SER A 147 1.70 -9.23 -0.07
C SER A 147 2.22 -8.65 -1.40
N ASN A 148 3.19 -7.75 -1.29
CA ASN A 148 3.89 -7.18 -2.44
C ASN A 148 4.90 -8.15 -3.09
N VAL A 149 5.01 -9.38 -2.59
CA VAL A 149 5.93 -10.41 -3.09
C VAL A 149 5.15 -11.63 -3.59
N PHE A 150 4.22 -12.14 -2.80
CA PHE A 150 3.61 -13.45 -3.05
C PHE A 150 2.14 -13.35 -3.52
N GLY A 151 1.57 -12.15 -3.64
CA GLY A 151 0.22 -11.93 -4.15
C GLY A 151 -0.93 -12.45 -3.26
N VAL A 152 -0.61 -12.97 -2.07
CA VAL A 152 -1.60 -13.45 -1.09
C VAL A 152 -2.21 -12.31 -0.30
N VAL A 153 -3.38 -12.53 0.30
CA VAL A 153 -4.10 -11.54 1.10
C VAL A 153 -4.38 -12.03 2.52
N HIS A 154 -4.55 -11.09 3.45
CA HIS A 154 -5.04 -11.35 4.80
C HIS A 154 -6.55 -11.08 4.89
N PRO A 155 -7.30 -11.81 5.72
CA PRO A 155 -8.76 -11.69 5.85
C PRO A 155 -9.12 -10.49 6.76
N LEU A 156 -9.06 -9.25 6.22
CA LEU A 156 -9.22 -8.03 7.02
C LEU A 156 -10.52 -7.97 7.82
N GLY A 157 -11.66 -8.35 7.23
CA GLY A 157 -12.95 -8.33 7.93
C GLY A 157 -12.95 -9.20 9.19
N LEU A 158 -12.42 -10.43 9.08
CA LEU A 158 -12.33 -11.38 10.20
C LEU A 158 -11.39 -10.86 11.30
N VAL A 159 -10.24 -10.30 10.91
CA VAL A 159 -9.27 -9.73 11.86
C VAL A 159 -9.80 -8.47 12.52
N GLY A 160 -10.43 -7.57 11.76
CA GLY A 160 -11.00 -6.35 12.30
C GLY A 160 -12.15 -6.62 13.27
N ASP A 161 -13.03 -7.59 12.97
CA ASP A 161 -14.05 -8.07 13.91
C ASP A 161 -13.44 -8.58 15.23
N TYR A 162 -12.32 -9.27 15.13
CA TYR A 162 -11.61 -9.75 16.31
C TYR A 162 -11.00 -8.61 17.12
N CYS A 163 -10.30 -7.68 16.46
CA CYS A 163 -9.74 -6.49 17.08
C CYS A 163 -10.81 -5.65 17.80
N ARG A 164 -11.97 -5.42 17.15
CA ARG A 164 -13.09 -4.70 17.75
C ARG A 164 -13.58 -5.37 19.05
N ARG A 165 -13.74 -6.69 19.04
CA ARG A 165 -14.18 -7.44 20.26
C ARG A 165 -13.15 -7.34 21.40
N LYS A 166 -11.86 -7.24 21.07
CA LYS A 166 -10.76 -7.11 22.05
C LYS A 166 -10.47 -5.67 22.48
N GLY A 167 -11.05 -4.68 21.81
CA GLY A 167 -10.72 -3.26 22.02
C GLY A 167 -9.33 -2.89 21.49
N TRP A 168 -8.78 -3.65 20.54
CA TRP A 168 -7.48 -3.40 19.93
C TRP A 168 -7.60 -2.50 18.71
N LEU A 169 -6.56 -1.73 18.46
CA LEU A 169 -6.43 -0.97 17.22
C LEU A 169 -6.09 -1.91 16.05
N PHE A 170 -6.66 -1.63 14.89
CA PHE A 170 -6.37 -2.36 13.66
C PHE A 170 -5.79 -1.41 12.61
N VAL A 171 -4.49 -1.53 12.34
CA VAL A 171 -3.75 -0.72 11.36
C VAL A 171 -3.47 -1.56 10.11
N VAL A 172 -3.85 -1.05 8.94
CA VAL A 172 -3.74 -1.76 7.67
C VAL A 172 -2.81 -1.02 6.70
N ASP A 173 -1.76 -1.70 6.24
CA ASP A 173 -0.99 -1.30 5.07
C ASP A 173 -1.69 -1.82 3.80
N ALA A 174 -2.38 -0.93 3.10
CA ALA A 174 -3.11 -1.22 1.87
C ALA A 174 -2.29 -0.93 0.60
N ALA A 175 -0.96 -0.93 0.69
CA ALA A 175 -0.09 -0.50 -0.42
C ALA A 175 -0.24 -1.33 -1.71
N GLN A 176 -0.71 -2.57 -1.61
CA GLN A 176 -0.93 -3.45 -2.78
C GLN A 176 -2.40 -3.74 -3.04
N SER A 177 -3.31 -3.21 -2.22
CA SER A 177 -4.73 -3.52 -2.32
C SER A 177 -5.62 -2.30 -2.56
N ALA A 178 -5.20 -1.11 -2.09
CA ALA A 178 -5.95 0.13 -2.32
C ALA A 178 -6.06 0.42 -3.83
N GLY A 179 -7.29 0.46 -4.33
CA GLY A 179 -7.59 0.64 -5.76
C GLY A 179 -7.81 -0.67 -6.54
N ILE A 180 -7.45 -1.82 -5.98
CA ILE A 180 -7.64 -3.15 -6.59
C ILE A 180 -8.72 -3.95 -5.84
N LEU A 181 -8.55 -4.12 -4.54
CA LEU A 181 -9.50 -4.87 -3.71
C LEU A 181 -10.49 -3.92 -3.03
N PRO A 182 -11.72 -4.39 -2.74
CA PRO A 182 -12.66 -3.62 -1.94
C PRO A 182 -12.14 -3.48 -0.51
N ILE A 183 -12.12 -2.24 0.00
CA ILE A 183 -11.80 -1.96 1.39
C ILE A 183 -12.87 -1.01 1.93
N ASP A 184 -13.58 -1.46 2.94
CA ASP A 184 -14.55 -0.69 3.70
C ASP A 184 -14.06 -0.59 5.15
N MET A 185 -13.57 0.58 5.52
CA MET A 185 -12.97 0.77 6.85
C MET A 185 -13.98 0.57 7.98
N GLN A 186 -15.25 0.95 7.77
CA GLN A 186 -16.30 0.78 8.78
C GLN A 186 -16.66 -0.71 8.93
N ALA A 187 -16.98 -1.38 7.82
CA ALA A 187 -17.37 -2.78 7.84
C ALA A 187 -16.24 -3.73 8.28
N MET A 188 -14.99 -3.34 8.02
CA MET A 188 -13.79 -4.11 8.40
C MET A 188 -13.17 -3.66 9.73
N HIS A 189 -13.80 -2.71 10.43
CA HIS A 189 -13.33 -2.16 11.72
C HIS A 189 -11.87 -1.73 11.72
N ILE A 190 -11.42 -1.10 10.63
CA ILE A 190 -10.05 -0.62 10.45
C ILE A 190 -9.91 0.71 11.19
N SER A 191 -8.97 0.79 12.15
CA SER A 191 -8.67 2.02 12.89
C SER A 191 -7.85 3.01 12.07
N ALA A 192 -6.88 2.52 11.30
CA ALA A 192 -6.05 3.33 10.41
C ALA A 192 -5.70 2.55 9.14
N LEU A 193 -5.93 3.16 7.97
CA LEU A 193 -5.60 2.63 6.66
C LEU A 193 -4.51 3.49 6.02
N CYS A 194 -3.42 2.85 5.56
CA CYS A 194 -2.30 3.50 4.92
C CYS A 194 -2.18 3.06 3.46
N ALA A 195 -2.11 4.01 2.52
CA ALA A 195 -1.99 3.70 1.11
C ALA A 195 -1.06 4.68 0.37
N PRO A 196 -0.27 4.22 -0.63
CA PRO A 196 0.50 5.10 -1.50
C PRO A 196 -0.37 5.60 -2.64
N GLY A 197 -0.20 6.85 -3.04
CA GLY A 197 -0.94 7.39 -4.18
C GLY A 197 -0.46 6.86 -5.53
N HIS A 198 0.80 6.47 -5.64
CA HIS A 198 1.45 6.18 -6.93
C HIS A 198 1.32 4.73 -7.44
N LYS A 199 0.74 3.83 -6.66
CA LYS A 199 0.44 2.45 -7.09
C LYS A 199 -0.97 2.39 -7.67
N SER A 200 -1.77 1.45 -7.25
CA SER A 200 -3.09 1.19 -7.83
C SER A 200 -4.15 2.26 -7.55
N LEU A 201 -3.82 3.33 -6.82
CA LEU A 201 -4.60 4.57 -6.82
C LEU A 201 -4.24 5.51 -7.99
N PHE A 202 -3.30 5.14 -8.85
CA PHE A 202 -2.87 5.80 -10.09
C PHE A 202 -2.37 7.24 -9.97
N GLY A 203 -2.25 7.81 -8.78
CA GLY A 203 -1.67 9.14 -8.54
C GLY A 203 -0.17 9.18 -8.82
N THR A 204 0.44 10.34 -8.64
CA THR A 204 1.89 10.51 -8.80
C THR A 204 2.67 10.07 -7.56
N MET A 205 3.97 9.81 -7.72
CA MET A 205 4.90 9.65 -6.61
C MET A 205 4.90 10.91 -5.72
N GLY A 206 5.32 10.77 -4.47
CA GLY A 206 5.32 11.87 -3.50
C GLY A 206 3.93 12.13 -2.90
N THR A 207 3.02 11.14 -2.95
CA THR A 207 1.70 11.18 -2.33
C THR A 207 1.39 9.86 -1.61
N GLY A 208 0.69 9.98 -0.49
CA GLY A 208 0.13 8.88 0.28
C GLY A 208 -1.12 9.34 1.03
N VAL A 209 -1.83 8.40 1.57
CA VAL A 209 -3.06 8.60 2.36
C VAL A 209 -2.93 7.86 3.67
N LEU A 210 -3.28 8.53 4.76
CA LEU A 210 -3.64 7.95 6.03
C LEU A 210 -5.13 8.26 6.24
N ALA A 211 -5.97 7.22 6.22
CA ALA A 211 -7.38 7.33 6.56
C ALA A 211 -7.60 6.78 7.97
N LEU A 212 -8.31 7.54 8.81
CA LEU A 212 -8.52 7.23 10.22
C LEU A 212 -10.00 6.99 10.51
N ALA A 213 -10.31 6.01 11.35
CA ALA A 213 -11.66 5.85 11.87
C ALA A 213 -12.02 6.98 12.84
N ASP A 214 -13.31 7.17 13.10
CA ASP A 214 -13.77 8.16 14.08
C ASP A 214 -13.18 7.89 15.46
N GLY A 215 -12.76 8.95 16.14
CA GLY A 215 -12.15 8.89 17.46
C GLY A 215 -10.69 8.42 17.48
N ILE A 216 -10.11 8.07 16.34
CA ILE A 216 -8.70 7.70 16.22
C ILE A 216 -7.87 8.95 15.87
N SER A 217 -7.01 9.38 16.78
CA SER A 217 -6.18 10.57 16.64
C SER A 217 -4.73 10.26 17.05
N PRO A 218 -3.87 9.89 16.11
CA PRO A 218 -2.45 9.67 16.39
C PRO A 218 -1.74 10.95 16.83
N ASP A 219 -0.69 10.81 17.62
CA ASP A 219 0.25 11.91 17.82
C ASP A 219 0.98 12.22 16.52
N SER A 220 1.33 13.50 16.33
CA SER A 220 2.05 13.95 15.15
C SER A 220 3.44 13.30 15.06
N LEU A 221 3.83 12.93 13.85
CA LEU A 221 5.20 12.48 13.54
C LEU A 221 6.13 13.65 13.26
N THR A 222 5.56 14.76 12.80
CA THR A 222 6.25 15.99 12.40
C THR A 222 5.43 17.18 12.87
N GLU A 223 6.08 18.09 13.58
CA GLU A 223 5.48 19.34 14.04
C GLU A 223 5.86 20.47 13.10
N GLY A 224 4.93 21.42 12.90
CA GLY A 224 5.17 22.58 12.04
C GLY A 224 3.91 23.40 11.76
N GLY A 225 4.03 24.39 10.93
CA GLY A 225 2.91 25.26 10.60
C GLY A 225 1.88 24.57 9.72
N THR A 226 0.61 24.66 10.12
CA THR A 226 -0.55 24.09 9.42
C THR A 226 -1.45 25.17 8.79
N GLY A 227 -1.26 26.43 9.19
CA GLY A 227 -2.11 27.56 8.77
C GLY A 227 -3.18 27.92 9.80
N SER A 228 -3.45 27.07 10.79
CA SER A 228 -4.36 27.32 11.91
C SER A 228 -3.59 27.39 13.24
N HIS A 229 -4.23 27.95 14.28
CA HIS A 229 -3.71 27.97 15.66
C HIS A 229 -2.26 28.50 15.83
N SER A 230 -1.86 29.50 15.04
CA SER A 230 -0.43 29.93 14.93
C SER A 230 0.20 30.46 16.21
N PHE A 231 -0.56 30.83 17.22
CA PHE A 231 -0.04 31.28 18.53
C PHE A 231 0.08 30.16 19.55
N ASP A 232 -0.53 28.99 19.28
CA ASP A 232 -0.39 27.83 20.16
C ASP A 232 0.92 27.10 19.80
N PRO A 233 1.83 26.81 20.78
CA PRO A 233 3.03 26.05 20.53
C PRO A 233 2.75 24.57 20.25
N GLN A 234 1.55 24.07 20.53
CA GLN A 234 1.15 22.69 20.23
C GLN A 234 0.56 22.58 18.81
N MET A 235 0.62 21.38 18.26
CA MET A 235 -0.10 21.08 17.02
C MET A 235 -1.60 21.20 17.23
N PRO A 236 -2.37 21.66 16.22
CA PRO A 236 -3.82 21.72 16.31
C PRO A 236 -4.44 20.40 16.79
N PRO A 237 -5.53 20.45 17.57
CA PRO A 237 -6.17 19.22 18.05
C PRO A 237 -6.93 18.48 16.93
N ASP A 238 -7.37 19.22 15.92
CA ASP A 238 -8.29 18.71 14.92
C ASP A 238 -7.56 18.12 13.69
N LEU A 239 -8.13 17.05 13.14
CA LEU A 239 -7.73 16.51 11.85
C LEU A 239 -8.33 17.36 10.73
N PRO A 240 -7.64 17.48 9.60
CA PRO A 240 -6.33 16.89 9.28
C PRO A 240 -5.14 17.72 9.74
N ASP A 241 -5.35 18.95 10.23
CA ASP A 241 -4.31 19.94 10.54
C ASP A 241 -3.27 19.37 11.54
N ARG A 242 -3.72 18.57 12.51
CA ARG A 242 -2.85 17.89 13.49
C ARG A 242 -1.71 17.11 12.83
N LEU A 243 -1.93 16.53 11.66
CA LEU A 243 -1.01 15.59 10.99
C LEU A 243 -0.47 16.11 9.65
N GLU A 244 -0.92 17.29 9.20
CA GLU A 244 -0.51 17.88 7.91
C GLU A 244 0.37 19.14 8.11
N ALA A 245 1.50 18.98 8.77
CA ALA A 245 2.46 20.07 8.91
C ALA A 245 3.15 20.40 7.58
N GLY A 246 3.24 21.70 7.27
CA GLY A 246 3.93 22.21 6.08
C GLY A 246 3.04 22.43 4.88
N THR A 247 3.64 22.80 3.74
CA THR A 247 2.91 23.06 2.50
C THR A 247 2.59 21.75 1.80
N LEU A 248 1.32 21.53 1.49
CA LEU A 248 0.85 20.32 0.81
C LEU A 248 1.34 20.23 -0.65
N ASN A 249 1.52 19.02 -1.13
CA ASN A 249 1.79 18.70 -2.54
C ASN A 249 0.48 18.77 -3.35
N ASN A 250 -0.02 19.98 -3.62
CA ASN A 250 -1.29 20.18 -4.32
C ASN A 250 -1.36 19.43 -5.66
N PRO A 251 -0.36 19.50 -6.58
CA PRO A 251 -0.43 18.76 -7.84
C PRO A 251 -0.51 17.25 -7.65
N GLY A 252 0.24 16.73 -6.68
CA GLY A 252 0.21 15.31 -6.34
C GLY A 252 -1.14 14.87 -5.77
N ILE A 253 -1.72 15.62 -4.85
CA ILE A 253 -3.02 15.36 -4.25
C ILE A 253 -4.13 15.40 -5.32
N LEU A 254 -4.12 16.41 -6.19
CA LEU A 254 -5.09 16.49 -7.29
C LEU A 254 -4.96 15.32 -8.27
N SER A 255 -3.72 14.86 -8.52
CA SER A 255 -3.45 13.67 -9.34
C SER A 255 -4.03 12.41 -8.71
N LEU A 256 -3.93 12.27 -7.40
CA LEU A 256 -4.50 11.15 -6.65
C LEU A 256 -6.03 11.11 -6.79
N GLY A 257 -6.71 12.25 -6.63
CA GLY A 257 -8.15 12.34 -6.89
C GLY A 257 -8.53 12.00 -8.34
N ALA A 258 -7.68 12.34 -9.32
CA ALA A 258 -7.89 11.94 -10.71
C ALA A 258 -7.72 10.42 -10.90
N GLY A 259 -6.78 9.80 -10.18
CA GLY A 259 -6.57 8.36 -10.19
C GLY A 259 -7.75 7.60 -9.60
N VAL A 260 -8.30 8.05 -8.46
CA VAL A 260 -9.50 7.44 -7.87
C VAL A 260 -10.70 7.55 -8.81
N ARG A 261 -10.94 8.72 -9.42
CA ARG A 261 -12.00 8.88 -10.44
C ARG A 261 -11.79 7.99 -11.68
N PHE A 262 -10.54 7.72 -12.06
CA PHE A 262 -10.26 6.74 -13.13
C PHE A 262 -10.70 5.34 -12.72
N ILE A 263 -10.44 4.92 -11.48
CA ILE A 263 -10.89 3.63 -10.94
C ILE A 263 -12.42 3.55 -10.92
N GLU A 264 -13.08 4.59 -10.39
CA GLU A 264 -14.55 4.64 -10.35
C GLU A 264 -15.19 4.58 -11.74
N LYS A 265 -14.60 5.26 -12.70
CA LYS A 265 -15.11 5.29 -14.09
C LYS A 265 -14.87 3.97 -14.83
N THR A 266 -13.72 3.34 -14.64
CA THR A 266 -13.34 2.09 -15.33
C THR A 266 -14.01 0.89 -14.67
N GLY A 267 -14.25 0.98 -13.35
CA GLY A 267 -14.67 -0.11 -12.50
C GLY A 267 -13.49 -0.79 -11.82
N ARG A 268 -13.49 -0.80 -10.49
CA ARG A 268 -12.43 -1.48 -9.71
C ARG A 268 -12.41 -2.98 -9.97
N ALA A 269 -13.58 -3.61 -10.06
CA ALA A 269 -13.71 -5.04 -10.32
C ALA A 269 -13.17 -5.40 -11.70
N GLU A 270 -13.47 -4.59 -12.71
CA GLU A 270 -13.03 -4.75 -14.10
C GLU A 270 -11.52 -4.63 -14.23
N ILE A 271 -10.90 -3.65 -13.53
CA ILE A 271 -9.44 -3.51 -13.46
C ILE A 271 -8.83 -4.77 -12.84
N HIS A 272 -9.32 -5.17 -11.67
CA HIS A 272 -8.82 -6.33 -10.95
C HIS A 272 -8.96 -7.62 -11.78
N GLU A 273 -10.12 -7.86 -12.40
CA GLU A 273 -10.36 -9.04 -13.22
C GLU A 273 -9.43 -9.09 -14.43
N TYR A 274 -9.22 -7.95 -15.11
CA TYR A 274 -8.28 -7.85 -16.21
C TYR A 274 -6.85 -8.20 -15.80
N GLU A 275 -6.35 -7.57 -14.73
CA GLU A 275 -5.01 -7.80 -14.22
C GLU A 275 -4.82 -9.24 -13.72
N MET A 276 -5.83 -9.80 -13.05
CA MET A 276 -5.80 -11.19 -12.59
C MET A 276 -5.88 -12.21 -13.74
N ARG A 277 -6.57 -11.89 -14.83
CA ARG A 277 -6.57 -12.74 -16.03
C ARG A 277 -5.16 -12.85 -16.62
N LEU A 278 -4.43 -11.73 -16.78
CA LEU A 278 -3.04 -11.74 -17.21
C LEU A 278 -2.14 -12.50 -16.22
N THR A 279 -2.38 -12.31 -14.93
CA THR A 279 -1.60 -12.94 -13.85
C THR A 279 -1.78 -14.46 -13.84
N ARG A 280 -3.01 -14.96 -13.99
CA ARG A 280 -3.29 -16.41 -14.07
C ARG A 280 -2.68 -17.03 -15.32
N TRP A 281 -2.83 -16.36 -16.47
CA TRP A 281 -2.21 -16.82 -17.69
C TRP A 281 -0.67 -16.90 -17.56
N LEU A 282 -0.03 -15.85 -17.01
CA LEU A 282 1.40 -15.87 -16.74
C LEU A 282 1.80 -17.00 -15.78
N TYR A 283 0.99 -17.25 -14.75
CA TYR A 283 1.22 -18.35 -13.82
C TYR A 283 1.22 -19.71 -14.53
N GLU A 284 0.18 -20.01 -15.29
CA GLU A 284 0.00 -21.29 -16.02
C GLU A 284 1.17 -21.53 -16.98
N GLU A 285 1.54 -20.52 -17.74
CA GLU A 285 2.62 -20.61 -18.70
C GLU A 285 4.01 -20.74 -18.06
N LEU A 286 4.26 -20.03 -16.95
CA LEU A 286 5.49 -20.14 -16.17
C LEU A 286 5.57 -21.50 -15.47
N ALA A 287 4.47 -22.02 -14.94
CA ALA A 287 4.42 -23.34 -14.31
C ALA A 287 4.74 -24.48 -15.29
N ALA A 288 4.40 -24.31 -16.57
CA ALA A 288 4.73 -25.26 -17.64
C ALA A 288 6.20 -25.19 -18.10
N CYS A 289 6.96 -24.17 -17.69
CA CYS A 289 8.36 -24.00 -18.08
C CYS A 289 9.30 -24.82 -17.20
N PRO A 290 10.14 -25.73 -17.75
CA PRO A 290 11.15 -26.43 -16.95
C PRO A 290 12.10 -25.45 -16.26
N GLY A 291 12.44 -25.72 -14.99
CA GLY A 291 13.35 -24.92 -14.18
C GLY A 291 12.80 -23.62 -13.64
N ILE A 292 11.51 -23.35 -13.81
CA ILE A 292 10.82 -22.27 -13.13
C ILE A 292 10.22 -22.77 -11.82
N LYS A 293 10.49 -22.04 -10.74
CA LYS A 293 9.89 -22.29 -9.42
C LYS A 293 8.96 -21.14 -9.07
N LEU A 294 7.67 -21.43 -8.94
CA LEU A 294 6.64 -20.55 -8.38
C LEU A 294 6.46 -20.88 -6.89
N TYR A 295 6.02 -19.88 -6.10
CA TYR A 295 5.98 -19.99 -4.64
C TYR A 295 4.58 -19.98 -4.05
N THR A 296 3.63 -19.37 -4.74
CA THR A 296 2.24 -19.24 -4.29
C THR A 296 1.36 -20.11 -5.16
N PRO A 297 0.55 -21.02 -4.60
CA PRO A 297 -0.48 -21.73 -5.37
C PRO A 297 -1.45 -20.75 -6.04
N PRO A 298 -1.93 -21.02 -7.27
CA PRO A 298 -2.70 -20.04 -8.06
C PRO A 298 -4.01 -19.63 -7.38
N GLU A 299 -4.64 -20.52 -6.62
CA GLU A 299 -5.87 -20.26 -5.87
C GLU A 299 -5.70 -19.27 -4.70
N HIS A 300 -4.46 -19.03 -4.27
CA HIS A 300 -4.13 -18.09 -3.19
C HIS A 300 -3.65 -16.73 -3.69
N ILE A 301 -3.47 -16.58 -5.02
CA ILE A 301 -3.07 -15.31 -5.62
C ILE A 301 -4.30 -14.42 -5.79
N ALA A 302 -4.36 -13.34 -5.04
CA ALA A 302 -5.53 -12.45 -5.03
C ALA A 302 -5.25 -11.03 -5.56
N VAL A 303 -3.98 -10.71 -5.83
CA VAL A 303 -3.55 -9.45 -6.47
C VAL A 303 -2.56 -9.75 -7.59
N PRO A 304 -2.38 -8.85 -8.59
CA PRO A 304 -1.58 -9.12 -9.79
C PRO A 304 -0.06 -9.10 -9.52
N VAL A 305 0.38 -10.00 -8.66
CA VAL A 305 1.77 -10.14 -8.22
C VAL A 305 2.17 -11.61 -8.25
N LEU A 306 3.16 -11.95 -9.08
CA LEU A 306 3.77 -13.27 -9.14
C LEU A 306 5.24 -13.20 -8.78
N SER A 307 5.70 -14.13 -7.95
CA SER A 307 7.12 -14.33 -7.67
C SER A 307 7.59 -15.70 -8.14
N PHE A 308 8.72 -15.70 -8.84
CA PHE A 308 9.33 -16.92 -9.35
C PHE A 308 10.86 -16.85 -9.29
N ASN A 309 11.53 -17.99 -9.46
CA ASN A 309 12.96 -18.09 -9.73
C ASN A 309 13.19 -19.02 -10.92
N VAL A 310 14.35 -18.84 -11.56
CA VAL A 310 14.78 -19.62 -12.74
C VAL A 310 16.00 -20.44 -12.34
N ASP A 311 15.90 -21.77 -12.34
CA ASP A 311 16.98 -22.69 -12.01
C ASP A 311 17.88 -22.22 -10.85
N ASP A 312 19.21 -22.22 -11.06
CA ASP A 312 20.21 -21.79 -10.08
C ASP A 312 20.58 -20.29 -10.18
N ARG A 313 19.95 -19.54 -11.09
CA ARG A 313 20.19 -18.09 -11.22
C ARG A 313 19.67 -17.33 -10.01
N THR A 314 20.37 -16.29 -9.63
CA THR A 314 19.85 -15.34 -8.65
C THR A 314 18.69 -14.53 -9.25
N SER A 315 17.86 -13.98 -8.40
CA SER A 315 16.76 -13.11 -8.83
C SER A 315 17.26 -11.85 -9.54
N GLU A 316 18.42 -11.33 -9.12
CA GLU A 316 19.08 -10.16 -9.71
C GLU A 316 19.63 -10.46 -11.10
N GLU A 317 20.29 -11.62 -11.31
CA GLU A 317 20.78 -12.05 -12.62
C GLU A 317 19.63 -12.23 -13.62
N THR A 318 18.53 -12.85 -13.18
CA THR A 318 17.34 -13.02 -14.02
C THR A 318 16.71 -11.65 -14.36
N ALA A 319 16.59 -10.75 -13.40
CA ALA A 319 16.06 -9.41 -13.66
C ALA A 319 16.96 -8.60 -14.59
N ALA A 320 18.29 -8.68 -14.45
CA ALA A 320 19.25 -8.04 -15.35
C ALA A 320 19.19 -8.60 -16.78
N TYR A 321 19.04 -9.91 -16.93
CA TYR A 321 18.84 -10.57 -18.23
C TYR A 321 17.58 -10.07 -18.94
N LEU A 322 16.47 -9.94 -18.21
CA LEU A 322 15.21 -9.42 -18.76
C LEU A 322 15.31 -7.92 -19.07
N ALA A 323 15.98 -7.14 -18.22
CA ALA A 323 16.20 -5.72 -18.46
C ALA A 323 17.01 -5.44 -19.73
N ALA A 324 18.01 -6.27 -20.03
CA ALA A 324 18.77 -6.21 -21.31
C ALA A 324 17.88 -6.44 -22.54
N ARG A 325 16.72 -7.07 -22.36
CA ARG A 325 15.69 -7.31 -23.39
C ARG A 325 14.53 -6.31 -23.34
N GLN A 326 14.74 -5.19 -22.67
CA GLN A 326 13.74 -4.12 -22.50
C GLN A 326 12.47 -4.58 -21.79
N ILE A 327 12.61 -5.50 -20.82
CA ILE A 327 11.53 -5.99 -19.97
C ILE A 327 11.83 -5.58 -18.53
N ALA A 328 10.98 -4.72 -17.97
CA ALA A 328 11.07 -4.22 -16.61
C ALA A 328 10.33 -5.17 -15.64
N VAL A 329 11.08 -5.92 -14.87
CA VAL A 329 10.65 -6.70 -13.69
C VAL A 329 11.55 -6.36 -12.52
N ARG A 330 11.26 -6.85 -11.33
CA ARG A 330 12.09 -6.60 -10.16
C ARG A 330 12.67 -7.89 -9.57
N GLY A 331 14.00 -7.94 -9.39
CA GLY A 331 14.70 -8.96 -8.63
C GLY A 331 14.96 -8.54 -7.18
N GLY A 332 15.17 -9.51 -6.27
CA GLY A 332 15.61 -9.30 -4.91
C GLY A 332 14.55 -9.54 -3.84
N TYR A 333 14.62 -8.79 -2.74
CA TYR A 333 13.83 -9.02 -1.53
C TYR A 333 12.61 -8.10 -1.38
N HIS A 334 12.34 -7.24 -2.34
CA HIS A 334 11.12 -6.39 -2.43
C HIS A 334 10.76 -5.63 -1.14
N CYS A 335 11.76 -5.34 -0.29
CA CYS A 335 11.57 -4.72 1.03
C CYS A 335 10.67 -5.52 2.00
N ALA A 336 10.58 -6.84 1.85
CA ALA A 336 9.74 -7.72 2.67
C ALA A 336 10.53 -8.94 3.20
N PRO A 337 11.58 -8.75 4.02
CA PRO A 337 12.45 -9.83 4.47
C PRO A 337 11.73 -10.92 5.26
N CYS A 338 10.70 -10.54 6.03
CA CYS A 338 9.90 -11.49 6.79
C CYS A 338 9.11 -12.43 5.87
N ALA A 339 8.52 -11.91 4.79
CA ALA A 339 7.83 -12.71 3.78
C ALA A 339 8.78 -13.71 3.09
N HIS A 340 10.00 -13.27 2.76
CA HIS A 340 11.00 -14.17 2.17
C HIS A 340 11.44 -15.27 3.12
N ARG A 341 11.59 -14.99 4.42
CA ARG A 341 11.86 -16.03 5.43
C ARG A 341 10.69 -17.01 5.54
N PHE A 342 9.46 -16.52 5.57
CA PHE A 342 8.27 -17.35 5.67
C PHE A 342 8.14 -18.32 4.48
N PHE A 343 8.40 -17.85 3.25
CA PHE A 343 8.32 -18.65 2.02
C PHE A 343 9.65 -19.36 1.64
N GLY A 344 10.68 -19.28 2.49
CA GLY A 344 11.98 -19.95 2.27
C GLY A 344 12.76 -19.41 1.06
N THR A 345 12.61 -18.13 0.75
CA THR A 345 13.31 -17.45 -0.36
C THR A 345 14.33 -16.40 0.12
N ASP A 346 14.67 -16.43 1.41
CA ASP A 346 15.54 -15.45 2.06
C ASP A 346 17.01 -15.53 1.60
N LYS A 347 17.42 -16.65 1.01
CA LYS A 347 18.80 -16.81 0.46
C LYS A 347 18.96 -16.27 -0.96
N ARG A 348 17.88 -16.24 -1.75
CA ARG A 348 17.97 -15.96 -3.20
C ARG A 348 17.08 -14.79 -3.65
N GLY A 349 16.18 -14.31 -2.79
CA GLY A 349 15.13 -13.41 -3.22
C GLY A 349 14.21 -14.06 -4.27
N THR A 350 13.44 -13.27 -4.97
CA THR A 350 12.59 -13.71 -6.09
C THR A 350 12.62 -12.69 -7.22
N VAL A 351 12.35 -13.13 -8.44
CA VAL A 351 11.90 -12.24 -9.52
C VAL A 351 10.41 -12.03 -9.34
N ARG A 352 9.99 -10.77 -9.30
CA ARG A 352 8.58 -10.40 -9.24
C ARG A 352 8.13 -9.82 -10.57
N VAL A 353 7.04 -10.37 -11.11
CA VAL A 353 6.32 -9.84 -12.26
C VAL A 353 4.94 -9.36 -11.79
N SER A 354 4.53 -8.19 -12.26
CA SER A 354 3.25 -7.57 -11.89
C SER A 354 2.69 -6.80 -13.09
N PRO A 355 1.76 -7.41 -13.86
CA PRO A 355 1.05 -6.71 -14.92
C PRO A 355 0.15 -5.63 -14.34
N GLY A 356 -0.23 -4.64 -15.15
CA GLY A 356 -1.15 -3.58 -14.78
C GLY A 356 -2.26 -3.43 -15.82
N VAL A 357 -3.21 -2.53 -15.57
CA VAL A 357 -4.38 -2.31 -16.43
C VAL A 357 -4.04 -1.91 -17.88
N PHE A 358 -2.83 -1.41 -18.12
CA PHE A 358 -2.34 -1.05 -19.45
C PHE A 358 -1.41 -2.10 -20.08
N THR A 359 -1.15 -3.20 -19.41
CA THR A 359 -0.32 -4.29 -19.93
C THR A 359 -1.12 -5.09 -20.98
N GLY A 360 -0.57 -5.25 -22.18
CA GLY A 360 -1.15 -6.06 -23.23
C GLY A 360 -0.75 -7.54 -23.15
N MET A 361 -1.58 -8.44 -23.70
CA MET A 361 -1.27 -9.87 -23.76
C MET A 361 0.04 -10.13 -24.54
N ASN A 362 0.27 -9.43 -25.64
CA ASN A 362 1.50 -9.52 -26.44
C ASN A 362 2.77 -9.17 -25.64
N GLU A 363 2.67 -8.30 -24.66
CA GLU A 363 3.78 -7.97 -23.75
C GLU A 363 4.07 -9.13 -22.81
N CYS A 364 3.01 -9.79 -22.30
CA CYS A 364 3.13 -10.99 -21.49
C CYS A 364 3.72 -12.17 -22.28
N GLU A 365 3.31 -12.36 -23.54
CA GLU A 365 3.86 -13.37 -24.44
C GLU A 365 5.35 -13.14 -24.73
N TYR A 366 5.74 -11.90 -24.99
CA TYR A 366 7.14 -11.55 -25.23
C TYR A 366 8.00 -11.79 -23.98
N PHE A 367 7.50 -11.41 -22.80
CA PHE A 367 8.15 -11.70 -21.52
C PHE A 367 8.35 -13.21 -21.35
N LEU A 368 7.29 -14.00 -21.56
CA LEU A 368 7.34 -15.44 -21.39
C LEU A 368 8.34 -16.10 -22.35
N ASN A 369 8.35 -15.70 -23.62
CA ASN A 369 9.31 -16.19 -24.60
C ASN A 369 10.75 -15.85 -24.19
N SER A 370 10.97 -14.65 -23.60
CA SER A 370 12.27 -14.22 -23.10
C SER A 370 12.74 -15.04 -21.88
N VAL A 371 11.81 -15.55 -21.06
CA VAL A 371 12.11 -16.43 -19.93
C VAL A 371 12.40 -17.87 -20.40
N LYS A 372 11.67 -18.35 -21.42
CA LYS A 372 11.81 -19.70 -21.99
C LYS A 372 13.12 -19.91 -22.75
N PHE A 373 13.59 -18.90 -23.50
CA PHE A 373 14.84 -18.99 -24.25
C PHE A 373 16.05 -18.74 -23.34
N ARG A 374 16.79 -19.84 -23.07
CA ARG A 374 17.87 -19.91 -22.07
C ARG A 374 19.28 -19.83 -22.68
N GLU A 375 19.43 -19.36 -23.90
CA GLU A 375 20.74 -19.17 -24.53
C GLU A 375 21.19 -17.70 -24.55
#